data_09ff4923b5d3c11939c7cb16a7900d4a
#
_entry.id   09ff4923b5d3c11939c7cb16a7900d4a
#
_cell.length_a   1.000
_cell.length_b   1.000
_cell.length_c   1.000
_cell.angle_alpha   90.00
_cell.angle_beta   90.00
_cell.angle_gamma   90.00
#
_symmetry.space_group_name_H-M   'P 1'
#
loop_
_entity.id
_entity.type
_entity.pdbx_description
1 polymer ?
#
loop_
_entity_poly.entity_id
_entity_poly.type
_entity_poly.pdbx_seq_one_letter_code
_entity_poly.pdbx_strand_id
1 'polypeptide(L)' 'MQTVTLNVDGMTCGGCVKSVTRLSAGVEGVEKAEVSLENKNAVITFDESKTDTDALIDAVEDGGYDVAL' A
#
# COMPACT_ATOMS: atom_id res chain seq x y z
N MET A 1 16.71 0.18 -1.07
CA MET A 1 15.26 0.08 -1.31
C MET A 1 14.74 -1.29 -0.94
N GLN A 2 13.58 -1.34 -0.35
CA GLN A 2 12.95 -2.59 0.06
C GLN A 2 11.58 -2.69 -0.58
N THR A 3 11.16 -3.91 -0.90
CA THR A 3 9.85 -4.15 -1.50
C THR A 3 9.03 -5.03 -0.57
N VAL A 4 7.80 -4.64 -0.32
CA VAL A 4 6.88 -5.40 0.51
C VAL A 4 5.58 -5.63 -0.24
N THR A 5 4.99 -6.80 -0.04
CA THR A 5 3.67 -7.12 -0.58
C THR A 5 2.68 -7.14 0.57
N LEU A 6 1.70 -6.26 0.51
CA LEU A 6 0.64 -6.16 1.50
C LEU A 6 -0.65 -6.72 0.92
N ASN A 7 -1.28 -7.61 1.65
CA ASN A 7 -2.61 -8.09 1.26
C ASN A 7 -3.63 -7.06 1.71
N VAL A 8 -4.39 -6.51 0.77
CA VAL A 8 -5.36 -5.45 1.05
C VAL A 8 -6.76 -5.99 0.84
N ASP A 9 -7.53 -6.02 1.92
CA ASP A 9 -8.92 -6.47 1.89
C ASP A 9 -9.84 -5.27 1.80
N GLY A 10 -10.95 -5.42 1.09
CA GLY A 10 -11.91 -4.33 0.92
C GLY A 10 -11.80 -3.61 -0.41
N MET A 11 -10.84 -3.97 -1.26
CA MET A 11 -10.78 -3.44 -2.61
C MET A 11 -11.80 -4.17 -3.47
N THR A 12 -12.81 -3.45 -3.94
CA THR A 12 -13.89 -4.05 -4.72
C THR A 12 -14.00 -3.50 -6.14
N CYS A 13 -13.27 -2.44 -6.46
CA CYS A 13 -13.35 -1.82 -7.78
C CYS A 13 -12.07 -1.02 -8.09
N GLY A 14 -11.96 -0.55 -9.32
CA GLY A 14 -10.80 0.23 -9.76
C GLY A 14 -10.59 1.52 -8.98
N GLY A 15 -11.67 2.11 -8.46
CA GLY A 15 -11.56 3.29 -7.60
C GLY A 15 -10.83 2.99 -6.31
N CYS A 16 -11.05 1.81 -5.75
CA CYS A 16 -10.34 1.37 -4.55
C CYS A 16 -8.85 1.19 -4.84
N VAL A 17 -8.51 0.64 -5.98
CA VAL A 17 -7.10 0.48 -6.40
C VAL A 17 -6.42 1.84 -6.45
N LYS A 18 -7.07 2.84 -7.02
CA LYS A 18 -6.52 4.20 -7.09
C LYS A 18 -6.34 4.80 -5.70
N SER A 19 -7.31 4.59 -4.81
CA SER A 19 -7.23 5.09 -3.44
C SER A 19 -6.06 4.47 -2.69
N VAL A 20 -5.92 3.16 -2.76
CA VAL A 20 -4.81 2.46 -2.09
C VAL A 20 -3.48 2.90 -2.66
N THR A 21 -3.38 3.04 -3.98
CA THR A 21 -2.16 3.52 -4.63
C THR A 21 -1.80 4.91 -4.12
N ARG A 22 -2.77 5.81 -4.05
CA ARG A 22 -2.56 7.18 -3.58
C ARG A 22 -2.13 7.20 -2.11
N LEU A 23 -2.80 6.43 -1.27
CA LEU A 23 -2.46 6.36 0.16
C LEU A 23 -1.04 5.83 0.35
N SER A 24 -0.68 4.80 -0.38
CA SER A 24 0.66 4.21 -0.29
C SER A 24 1.72 5.16 -0.81
N ALA A 25 1.48 5.76 -1.97
CA ALA A 25 2.45 6.67 -2.60
C ALA A 25 2.61 7.98 -1.83
N GLY A 26 1.62 8.32 -1.00
CA GLY A 26 1.68 9.53 -0.19
C GLY A 26 2.60 9.40 1.02
N VAL A 27 3.06 8.22 1.34
CA VAL A 27 3.97 8.02 2.46
C VAL A 27 5.38 8.44 2.06
N GLU A 28 6.00 9.27 2.89
CA GLU A 28 7.37 9.71 2.64
C GLU A 28 8.31 8.49 2.65
N GLY A 29 9.17 8.41 1.65
CA GLY A 29 10.09 7.30 1.51
C GLY A 29 9.62 6.23 0.52
N VAL A 30 8.37 6.28 0.10
CA VAL A 30 7.86 5.36 -0.91
C VAL A 30 8.29 5.84 -2.29
N GLU A 31 8.96 4.97 -3.02
CA GLU A 31 9.36 5.26 -4.39
C GLU A 31 8.32 4.81 -5.39
N LYS A 32 7.73 3.65 -5.15
CA LYS A 32 6.78 3.05 -6.08
C LYS A 32 5.72 2.26 -5.33
N ALA A 33 4.49 2.35 -5.79
CA ALA A 33 3.39 1.57 -5.25
C ALA A 33 2.61 0.96 -6.42
N GLU A 34 2.53 -0.36 -6.45
CA GLU A 34 1.77 -1.09 -7.45
C GLU A 34 0.65 -1.86 -6.74
N VAL A 35 -0.57 -1.56 -7.08
CA VAL A 35 -1.73 -2.20 -6.48
C VAL A 35 -2.43 -3.07 -7.51
N SER A 36 -2.75 -4.29 -7.12
CA SER A 36 -3.45 -5.24 -7.98
C SER A 36 -4.81 -5.59 -7.38
N LEU A 37 -5.86 -5.29 -8.12
CA LEU A 37 -7.22 -5.66 -7.72
C LEU A 37 -7.42 -7.17 -7.87
N GLU A 38 -6.85 -7.74 -8.91
CA GLU A 38 -6.97 -9.17 -9.19
C GLU A 38 -6.37 -10.03 -8.07
N ASN A 39 -5.20 -9.62 -7.59
CA ASN A 39 -4.50 -10.32 -6.51
C ASN A 39 -4.86 -9.78 -5.14
N LYS A 40 -5.58 -8.68 -5.08
CA LYS A 40 -5.98 -8.00 -3.84
C LYS A 40 -4.79 -7.67 -2.97
N ASN A 41 -3.72 -7.18 -3.60
CA ASN A 41 -2.50 -6.82 -2.88
C ASN A 41 -1.90 -5.52 -3.40
N ALA A 42 -0.96 -5.00 -2.63
CA ALA A 42 -0.19 -3.83 -2.98
C ALA A 42 1.29 -4.15 -2.82
N VAL A 43 2.04 -3.98 -3.89
CA VAL A 43 3.50 -4.16 -3.87
C VAL A 43 4.11 -2.76 -3.79
N ILE A 44 4.81 -2.50 -2.71
CA ILE A 44 5.33 -1.16 -2.43
C ILE A 44 6.85 -1.22 -2.30
N THR A 45 7.52 -0.37 -3.07
CA THR A 45 8.96 -0.20 -2.99
C THR A 45 9.25 1.09 -2.24
N PHE A 46 10.00 1.00 -1.17
CA PHE A 46 10.24 2.12 -0.29
C PHE A 46 11.67 2.13 0.25
N ASP A 47 12.07 3.30 0.76
CA ASP A 47 13.37 3.48 1.39
C ASP A 47 13.22 3.17 2.89
N GLU A 48 13.80 2.06 3.31
CA GLU A 48 13.70 1.58 4.69
C GLU A 48 14.34 2.52 5.71
N SER A 49 15.16 3.46 5.25
CA SER A 49 15.73 4.46 6.13
C SER A 49 14.78 5.64 6.39
N LYS A 50 13.70 5.75 5.62
CA LYS A 50 12.73 6.84 5.73
C LYS A 50 11.38 6.38 6.24
N THR A 51 11.01 5.15 5.95
CA THR A 51 9.72 4.59 6.38
C THR A 51 9.88 3.09 6.61
N ASP A 52 8.83 2.47 7.09
CA ASP A 52 8.82 1.03 7.32
C ASP A 52 7.47 0.43 6.94
N THR A 53 7.37 -0.89 7.03
CA THR A 53 6.17 -1.62 6.67
C THR A 53 4.98 -1.19 7.53
N ASP A 54 5.19 -0.96 8.82
CA ASP A 54 4.13 -0.55 9.73
C ASP A 54 3.52 0.79 9.31
N ALA A 55 4.36 1.73 8.88
CA ALA A 55 3.88 3.03 8.41
C ALA A 55 3.04 2.89 7.15
N LEU A 56 3.44 1.98 6.26
CA LEU A 56 2.68 1.70 5.03
C LEU A 56 1.33 1.07 5.35
N ILE A 57 1.30 0.12 6.27
CA ILE A 57 0.06 -0.50 6.71
C ILE A 57 -0.88 0.54 7.30
N ASP A 58 -0.37 1.39 8.19
CA ASP A 58 -1.17 2.45 8.80
C ASP A 58 -1.75 3.39 7.76
N ALA A 59 -0.95 3.77 6.77
CA ALA A 59 -1.40 4.68 5.72
C ALA A 59 -2.57 4.11 4.93
N VAL A 60 -2.51 2.82 4.60
CA VAL A 60 -3.57 2.17 3.84
C VAL A 60 -4.80 1.92 4.73
N GLU A 61 -4.59 1.51 5.97
CA GLU A 61 -5.70 1.28 6.90
C GLU A 61 -6.45 2.57 7.23
N ASP A 62 -5.75 3.68 7.24
CA ASP A 62 -6.37 4.99 7.46
C ASP A 62 -7.40 5.31 6.37
N GLY A 63 -7.28 4.71 5.21
CA GLY A 63 -8.25 4.86 4.14
C GLY A 63 -9.46 3.92 4.24
N GLY A 64 -9.52 3.08 5.28
CA GLY A 64 -10.65 2.20 5.50
C GLY A 64 -10.48 0.79 4.96
N TYR A 65 -9.26 0.38 4.66
CA TYR A 65 -8.96 -0.95 4.15
C TYR A 65 -8.28 -1.80 5.21
N ASP A 66 -8.50 -3.10 5.16
CA ASP A 66 -7.82 -4.06 6.03
C ASP A 66 -6.55 -4.52 5.33
N VAL A 67 -5.43 -4.44 6.02
CA VAL A 67 -4.12 -4.78 5.46
C VAL A 67 -3.45 -5.84 6.30
N ALA A 68 -2.88 -6.84 5.64
CA ALA A 68 -2.14 -7.90 6.29
C ALA A 68 -0.87 -8.21 5.48
N LEU A 69 0.16 -8.65 6.16
CA LEU A 69 1.40 -9.10 5.53
C LEU A 69 1.27 -10.51 4.93
#